data_f8acf0a1284a8c0f18e6866445eeba41
#
_entry.id   f8acf0a1284a8c0f18e6866445eeba41
#
_cell.length_a   1.000
_cell.length_b   1.000
_cell.length_c   1.000
_cell.angle_alpha   90.00
_cell.angle_beta   90.00
_cell.angle_gamma   90.00
#
_symmetry.space_group_name_H-M   'P 1'
#
loop_
_entity.id
_entity.type
_entity.pdbx_description
1 polymer ?
#
loop_
_entity_poly.entity_id
_entity_poly.type
_entity_poly.pdbx_seq_one_letter_code
_entity_poly.pdbx_strand_id
1 'polypeptide(L)'
;MKKWVALLISMAICLFPQSLSAQADHPVIRSGNPNSMKIALTFDDGPHPYKTDAVLDILARYGIRATFFVVGENVSYYPEPLKRAVALGHEIGNHTYHHALLSKECEKTTLEEIEKTEEIIFKTAGYRTKLFRPPEGAYNECSLNVVKSKDYRVILWTVDSRDWENTSADVMVTNALKNVKGGSILLFHDYMGKRSNTLEAIEILIPKLLSQGYEFVTVSELLEQNH
;
A
#
# COMPACT_ATOMS: atom_id res chain seq x y z
N MET A 1 69.66 -13.46 -48.42
CA MET A 1 68.34 -14.05 -48.26
C MET A 1 67.83 -13.74 -46.82
N LYS A 2 67.02 -12.65 -46.67
CA LYS A 2 66.47 -12.24 -45.37
C LYS A 2 65.04 -12.76 -45.26
N LYS A 3 64.77 -13.66 -44.29
CA LYS A 3 63.42 -14.19 -43.99
C LYS A 3 62.72 -13.21 -43.03
N TRP A 4 61.57 -12.63 -43.46
CA TRP A 4 60.68 -11.87 -42.62
C TRP A 4 59.72 -12.84 -41.91
N VAL A 5 59.74 -12.83 -40.59
CA VAL A 5 58.73 -13.54 -39.79
C VAL A 5 57.64 -12.54 -39.44
N ALA A 6 56.45 -12.76 -39.97
CA ALA A 6 55.28 -11.94 -39.65
C ALA A 6 54.69 -12.46 -38.33
N LEU A 7 54.65 -11.61 -37.31
CA LEU A 7 54.04 -11.88 -36.01
C LEU A 7 52.54 -11.51 -36.08
N LEU A 8 51.65 -12.50 -36.11
CA LEU A 8 50.21 -12.32 -36.01
C LEU A 8 49.83 -12.15 -34.57
N ILE A 9 49.50 -10.92 -34.17
CA ILE A 9 48.91 -10.60 -32.85
C ILE A 9 47.41 -10.88 -32.95
N SER A 10 46.97 -12.00 -32.36
CA SER A 10 45.55 -12.30 -32.22
C SER A 10 44.96 -11.49 -31.05
N MET A 11 44.15 -10.49 -31.36
CA MET A 11 43.45 -9.69 -30.41
C MET A 11 42.16 -10.43 -29.98
N ALA A 12 42.24 -11.12 -28.86
CA ALA A 12 41.06 -11.74 -28.25
C ALA A 12 40.12 -10.65 -27.69
N ILE A 13 39.01 -10.39 -28.39
CA ILE A 13 37.92 -9.56 -27.89
C ILE A 13 37.18 -10.34 -26.80
N CYS A 14 37.46 -10.05 -25.54
CA CYS A 14 36.64 -10.50 -24.42
C CYS A 14 35.28 -9.81 -24.48
N LEU A 15 34.29 -10.49 -25.05
CA LEU A 15 32.88 -10.14 -24.89
C LEU A 15 32.49 -10.44 -23.44
N PHE A 16 32.53 -9.42 -22.57
CA PHE A 16 31.84 -9.50 -21.29
C PHE A 16 30.33 -9.50 -21.58
N PRO A 17 29.59 -10.49 -21.13
CA PRO A 17 28.14 -10.43 -21.17
C PRO A 17 27.74 -9.27 -20.26
N GLN A 18 27.24 -8.17 -20.82
CA GLN A 18 26.48 -7.20 -20.06
C GLN A 18 25.24 -7.93 -19.58
N SER A 19 25.23 -8.31 -18.29
CA SER A 19 24.02 -8.69 -17.64
C SER A 19 23.10 -7.47 -17.67
N LEU A 20 22.14 -7.42 -18.60
CA LEU A 20 20.96 -6.60 -18.45
C LEU A 20 20.33 -7.08 -17.13
N SER A 21 20.50 -6.32 -16.06
CA SER A 21 19.62 -6.48 -14.91
C SER A 21 18.23 -6.16 -15.44
N ALA A 22 17.41 -7.19 -15.62
CA ALA A 22 15.98 -7.00 -15.83
C ALA A 22 15.50 -6.19 -14.63
N GLN A 23 15.28 -4.90 -14.85
CA GLN A 23 14.69 -4.01 -13.86
C GLN A 23 13.32 -4.61 -13.58
N ALA A 24 13.15 -5.21 -12.40
CA ALA A 24 11.91 -5.84 -12.03
C ALA A 24 10.80 -4.83 -12.24
N ASP A 25 9.90 -5.12 -13.18
CA ASP A 25 8.73 -4.29 -13.42
C ASP A 25 7.84 -4.45 -12.19
N HIS A 26 7.90 -3.48 -11.27
CA HIS A 26 7.04 -3.46 -10.10
C HIS A 26 5.68 -2.89 -10.53
N PRO A 27 4.71 -3.74 -10.89
CA PRO A 27 3.43 -3.28 -11.38
C PRO A 27 2.68 -2.51 -10.29
N VAL A 28 1.86 -1.56 -10.71
CA VAL A 28 0.86 -0.96 -9.84
C VAL A 28 -0.20 -2.01 -9.56
N ILE A 29 -0.28 -2.45 -8.30
CA ILE A 29 -1.11 -3.56 -7.86
C ILE A 29 -2.47 -3.04 -7.45
N ARG A 30 -3.55 -3.64 -7.98
CA ARG A 30 -4.93 -3.26 -7.67
C ARG A 30 -5.72 -4.38 -7.00
N SER A 31 -5.27 -5.62 -7.15
CA SER A 31 -5.94 -6.80 -6.60
C SER A 31 -4.97 -7.96 -6.43
N GLY A 32 -5.35 -8.92 -5.59
CA GLY A 32 -4.75 -10.25 -5.52
C GLY A 32 -5.39 -11.23 -6.52
N ASN A 33 -5.31 -12.53 -6.19
CA ASN A 33 -5.86 -13.62 -7.01
C ASN A 33 -7.41 -13.59 -7.03
N PRO A 34 -8.05 -13.41 -8.20
CA PRO A 34 -9.52 -13.34 -8.30
C PRO A 34 -10.23 -14.67 -8.01
N ASN A 35 -9.52 -15.79 -8.02
CA ASN A 35 -10.04 -17.11 -7.71
C ASN A 35 -9.96 -17.46 -6.22
N SER A 36 -9.38 -16.59 -5.40
CA SER A 36 -9.30 -16.72 -3.94
C SER A 36 -10.54 -16.12 -3.29
N MET A 37 -10.94 -16.61 -2.11
CA MET A 37 -11.93 -15.93 -1.27
C MET A 37 -11.31 -14.87 -0.33
N LYS A 38 -10.00 -14.61 -0.45
CA LYS A 38 -9.31 -13.59 0.34
C LYS A 38 -9.54 -12.20 -0.22
N ILE A 39 -9.73 -11.24 0.68
CA ILE A 39 -9.87 -9.81 0.41
C ILE A 39 -9.05 -9.02 1.42
N ALA A 40 -8.61 -7.81 1.05
CA ALA A 40 -7.92 -6.90 1.96
C ALA A 40 -8.78 -5.67 2.25
N LEU A 41 -9.05 -5.42 3.53
CA LEU A 41 -9.63 -4.17 4.00
C LEU A 41 -8.51 -3.19 4.26
N THR A 42 -8.57 -1.99 3.68
CA THR A 42 -7.51 -0.99 3.81
C THR A 42 -8.06 0.36 4.23
N PHE A 43 -7.27 1.09 5.02
CA PHE A 43 -7.60 2.42 5.54
C PHE A 43 -6.49 3.40 5.19
N ASP A 44 -6.85 4.56 4.64
CA ASP A 44 -5.92 5.62 4.27
C ASP A 44 -6.05 6.82 5.23
N ASP A 45 -5.06 7.72 5.18
CA ASP A 45 -4.98 9.03 5.85
C ASP A 45 -4.67 9.01 7.35
N GLY A 46 -4.86 7.91 8.06
CA GLY A 46 -4.57 7.82 9.49
C GLY A 46 -3.08 8.05 9.85
N PRO A 47 -2.76 7.95 11.15
CA PRO A 47 -3.66 7.68 12.25
C PRO A 47 -4.44 8.91 12.71
N HIS A 48 -5.65 8.68 13.25
CA HIS A 48 -6.44 9.68 13.95
C HIS A 48 -6.61 9.26 15.42
N PRO A 49 -6.52 10.18 16.40
CA PRO A 49 -6.46 9.82 17.83
C PRO A 49 -7.67 9.05 18.38
N TYR A 50 -8.83 9.12 17.69
CA TYR A 50 -10.05 8.43 18.14
C TYR A 50 -10.60 7.46 17.09
N LYS A 51 -10.51 7.81 15.80
CA LYS A 51 -11.15 7.01 14.75
C LYS A 51 -10.35 5.77 14.42
N THR A 52 -9.03 5.89 14.33
CA THR A 52 -8.15 4.72 14.12
C THR A 52 -8.36 3.71 15.26
N ASP A 53 -8.42 4.18 16.53
CA ASP A 53 -8.69 3.30 17.66
C ASP A 53 -10.07 2.64 17.56
N ALA A 54 -11.11 3.38 17.15
CA ALA A 54 -12.44 2.81 16.95
C ALA A 54 -12.47 1.77 15.82
N VAL A 55 -11.75 2.00 14.71
CA VAL A 55 -11.56 1.00 13.65
C VAL A 55 -10.88 -0.24 14.21
N LEU A 56 -9.79 -0.09 14.97
CA LEU A 56 -9.06 -1.21 15.59
C LEU A 56 -9.96 -2.02 16.55
N ASP A 57 -10.83 -1.36 17.32
CA ASP A 57 -11.80 -2.03 18.19
C ASP A 57 -12.81 -2.87 17.39
N ILE A 58 -13.30 -2.34 16.26
CA ILE A 58 -14.19 -3.09 15.37
C ILE A 58 -13.48 -4.32 14.80
N LEU A 59 -12.27 -4.14 14.23
CA LEU A 59 -11.50 -5.23 13.64
C LEU A 59 -11.20 -6.33 14.67
N ALA A 60 -10.85 -5.95 15.92
CA ALA A 60 -10.57 -6.87 17.00
C ALA A 60 -11.82 -7.70 17.39
N ARG A 61 -13.03 -7.11 17.40
CA ARG A 61 -14.28 -7.84 17.68
C ARG A 61 -14.56 -8.97 16.68
N TYR A 62 -14.14 -8.80 15.43
CA TYR A 62 -14.30 -9.82 14.40
C TYR A 62 -13.04 -10.70 14.20
N GLY A 63 -11.96 -10.44 14.95
CA GLY A 63 -10.71 -11.19 14.84
C GLY A 63 -10.03 -11.08 13.48
N ILE A 64 -10.22 -9.97 12.77
CA ILE A 64 -9.66 -9.74 11.43
C ILE A 64 -8.52 -8.73 11.44
N ARG A 65 -7.61 -8.86 10.47
CA ARG A 65 -6.52 -7.91 10.24
C ARG A 65 -6.79 -7.07 9.01
N ALA A 66 -6.20 -5.88 8.96
CA ALA A 66 -6.32 -4.91 7.88
C ALA A 66 -4.96 -4.26 7.58
N THR A 67 -4.89 -3.45 6.51
CA THR A 67 -3.70 -2.66 6.18
C THR A 67 -4.02 -1.18 6.28
N PHE A 68 -3.17 -0.41 6.97
CA PHE A 68 -3.31 1.03 7.16
C PHE A 68 -2.21 1.77 6.40
N PHE A 69 -2.59 2.57 5.43
CA PHE A 69 -1.67 3.47 4.71
C PHE A 69 -1.64 4.80 5.42
N VAL A 70 -0.57 5.04 6.19
CA VAL A 70 -0.51 6.15 7.14
C VAL A 70 0.20 7.36 6.57
N VAL A 71 -0.30 8.55 6.88
CA VAL A 71 0.31 9.85 6.61
C VAL A 71 1.35 10.13 7.70
N GLY A 72 2.60 10.38 7.31
CA GLY A 72 3.71 10.53 8.25
C GLY A 72 3.53 11.67 9.25
N GLU A 73 2.96 12.78 8.84
CA GLU A 73 2.65 13.91 9.72
C GLU A 73 1.64 13.50 10.81
N ASN A 74 0.62 12.72 10.46
CA ASN A 74 -0.36 12.20 11.41
C ASN A 74 0.28 11.21 12.39
N VAL A 75 1.22 10.39 11.93
CA VAL A 75 2.02 9.53 12.83
C VAL A 75 2.79 10.35 13.85
N SER A 76 3.36 11.49 13.45
CA SER A 76 4.10 12.35 14.38
C SER A 76 3.21 13.00 15.43
N TYR A 77 1.97 13.35 15.07
CA TYR A 77 1.01 13.94 16.00
C TYR A 77 0.31 12.88 16.88
N TYR A 78 0.05 11.71 16.35
CA TYR A 78 -0.76 10.66 17.00
C TYR A 78 -0.06 9.30 16.93
N PRO A 79 1.06 9.11 17.67
CA PRO A 79 1.86 7.88 17.58
C PRO A 79 1.17 6.64 18.19
N GLU A 80 0.28 6.82 19.18
CA GLU A 80 -0.27 5.69 19.94
C GLU A 80 -1.19 4.77 19.11
N PRO A 81 -2.11 5.26 18.24
CA PRO A 81 -2.90 4.37 17.39
C PRO A 81 -2.03 3.55 16.41
N LEU A 82 -0.92 4.10 15.90
CA LEU A 82 0.01 3.33 15.06
C LEU A 82 0.67 2.18 15.85
N LYS A 83 1.18 2.47 17.06
CA LYS A 83 1.76 1.42 17.92
C LYS A 83 0.75 0.32 18.20
N ARG A 84 -0.49 0.70 18.47
CA ARG A 84 -1.58 -0.23 18.72
C ARG A 84 -1.91 -1.08 17.50
N ALA A 85 -2.00 -0.47 16.32
CA ALA A 85 -2.23 -1.19 15.07
C ALA A 85 -1.15 -2.26 14.83
N VAL A 86 0.12 -1.90 15.00
CA VAL A 86 1.25 -2.85 14.86
C VAL A 86 1.19 -3.95 15.92
N ALA A 87 0.90 -3.61 17.18
CA ALA A 87 0.79 -4.60 18.27
C ALA A 87 -0.34 -5.60 18.06
N LEU A 88 -1.43 -5.20 17.38
CA LEU A 88 -2.56 -6.07 17.02
C LEU A 88 -2.31 -6.87 15.72
N GLY A 89 -1.14 -6.73 15.10
CA GLY A 89 -0.77 -7.49 13.90
C GLY A 89 -1.35 -6.94 12.59
N HIS A 90 -1.83 -5.70 12.59
CA HIS A 90 -2.21 -5.03 11.35
C HIS A 90 -0.97 -4.63 10.53
N GLU A 91 -1.13 -4.55 9.23
CA GLU A 91 -0.07 -4.13 8.32
C GLU A 91 -0.09 -2.61 8.14
N ILE A 92 1.11 -2.02 8.04
CA ILE A 92 1.27 -0.57 7.81
C ILE A 92 1.85 -0.34 6.43
N GLY A 93 1.28 0.59 5.68
CA GLY A 93 1.79 1.12 4.42
C GLY A 93 2.15 2.60 4.54
N ASN A 94 2.93 3.09 3.59
CA ASN A 94 3.35 4.48 3.48
C ASN A 94 2.37 5.25 2.59
N HIS A 95 1.85 6.40 3.07
CA HIS A 95 0.91 7.27 2.34
C HIS A 95 1.44 8.70 2.19
N THR A 96 2.78 8.86 2.01
CA THR A 96 3.49 10.14 2.03
C THR A 96 3.50 10.81 3.40
N TYR A 97 4.34 11.86 3.56
CA TYR A 97 4.44 12.55 4.86
C TYR A 97 3.36 13.61 5.04
N HIS A 98 3.10 14.43 4.01
CA HIS A 98 2.11 15.52 4.05
C HIS A 98 0.86 15.24 3.20
N HIS A 99 0.58 14.00 2.83
CA HIS A 99 -0.47 13.65 1.87
C HIS A 99 -0.29 14.37 0.52
N ALA A 100 0.97 14.44 0.04
CA ALA A 100 1.33 15.17 -1.18
C ALA A 100 0.83 14.46 -2.45
N LEU A 101 0.27 15.23 -3.40
CA LEU A 101 -0.20 14.72 -4.69
C LEU A 101 0.97 14.47 -5.65
N LEU A 102 1.50 13.27 -5.65
CA LEU A 102 2.71 12.90 -6.39
C LEU A 102 2.58 12.98 -7.92
N SER A 103 1.37 13.10 -8.46
CA SER A 103 1.15 13.34 -9.89
C SER A 103 1.67 14.70 -10.37
N LYS A 104 1.90 15.63 -9.43
CA LYS A 104 2.42 16.98 -9.69
C LYS A 104 3.85 17.20 -9.20
N GLU A 105 4.41 16.20 -8.51
CA GLU A 105 5.70 16.31 -7.84
C GLU A 105 6.82 15.71 -8.68
N CYS A 106 8.04 16.19 -8.44
CA CYS A 106 9.27 15.66 -9.03
C CYS A 106 9.97 14.67 -8.09
N GLU A 107 11.06 14.10 -8.55
CA GLU A 107 11.84 13.06 -7.87
C GLU A 107 12.22 13.43 -6.43
N LYS A 108 12.74 14.64 -6.23
CA LYS A 108 13.22 15.08 -4.91
C LYS A 108 12.09 15.12 -3.88
N THR A 109 10.98 15.77 -4.20
CA THR A 109 9.82 15.85 -3.30
C THR A 109 9.26 14.48 -2.99
N THR A 110 9.12 13.63 -4.02
CA THR A 110 8.62 12.26 -3.84
C THR A 110 9.51 11.46 -2.90
N LEU A 111 10.84 11.56 -3.06
CA LEU A 111 11.80 10.86 -2.20
C LEU A 111 11.69 11.34 -0.75
N GLU A 112 11.67 12.66 -0.53
CA GLU A 112 11.55 13.26 0.81
C GLU A 112 10.25 12.83 1.51
N GLU A 113 9.13 12.82 0.81
CA GLU A 113 7.82 12.39 1.33
C GLU A 113 7.83 10.93 1.78
N ILE A 114 8.43 10.05 0.98
CA ILE A 114 8.52 8.61 1.28
C ILE A 114 9.47 8.36 2.46
N GLU A 115 10.67 8.95 2.43
CA GLU A 115 11.71 8.70 3.44
C GLU A 115 11.33 9.24 4.81
N LYS A 116 10.75 10.44 4.89
CA LYS A 116 10.25 10.99 6.15
C LYS A 116 9.17 10.11 6.77
N THR A 117 8.27 9.57 5.95
CA THR A 117 7.21 8.67 6.45
C THR A 117 7.80 7.34 6.90
N GLU A 118 8.71 6.75 6.14
CA GLU A 118 9.41 5.52 6.55
C GLU A 118 10.14 5.70 7.89
N GLU A 119 10.83 6.84 8.04
CA GLU A 119 11.57 7.16 9.27
C GLU A 119 10.64 7.30 10.48
N ILE A 120 9.55 8.05 10.35
CA ILE A 120 8.63 8.26 11.48
C ILE A 120 7.88 6.98 11.85
N ILE A 121 7.46 6.14 10.91
CA ILE A 121 6.87 4.83 11.18
C ILE A 121 7.87 3.97 11.97
N PHE A 122 9.13 3.90 11.53
CA PHE A 122 10.14 3.10 12.20
C PHE A 122 10.47 3.63 13.61
N LYS A 123 10.66 4.94 13.78
CA LYS A 123 10.89 5.55 15.09
C LYS A 123 9.75 5.32 16.06
N THR A 124 8.51 5.33 15.57
CA THR A 124 7.32 5.21 16.41
C THR A 124 7.04 3.77 16.83
N ALA A 125 7.10 2.82 15.90
CA ALA A 125 6.63 1.46 16.12
C ALA A 125 7.67 0.36 15.81
N GLY A 126 8.90 0.72 15.41
CA GLY A 126 9.90 -0.25 14.97
C GLY A 126 9.51 -0.99 13.68
N TYR A 127 8.49 -0.52 12.98
CA TYR A 127 7.92 -1.19 11.82
C TYR A 127 8.56 -0.70 10.52
N ARG A 128 8.83 -1.62 9.59
CA ARG A 128 9.29 -1.29 8.24
C ARG A 128 8.30 -1.82 7.22
N THR A 129 7.92 -0.97 6.28
CA THR A 129 6.99 -1.33 5.20
C THR A 129 7.66 -1.25 3.83
N LYS A 130 7.14 -2.04 2.90
CA LYS A 130 7.41 -1.96 1.46
C LYS A 130 6.13 -1.74 0.65
N LEU A 131 5.05 -1.38 1.33
CA LEU A 131 3.79 -1.00 0.69
C LEU A 131 3.67 0.52 0.65
N PHE A 132 3.36 1.02 -0.52
CA PHE A 132 3.14 2.44 -0.78
C PHE A 132 1.81 2.65 -1.49
N ARG A 133 1.02 3.58 -1.03
CA ARG A 133 -0.16 4.05 -1.75
C ARG A 133 -0.03 5.55 -1.99
N PRO A 134 -0.02 6.02 -3.25
CA PRO A 134 -0.02 7.44 -3.53
C PRO A 134 -1.35 8.07 -3.12
N PRO A 135 -1.35 9.28 -2.50
CA PRO A 135 -2.55 10.03 -2.21
C PRO A 135 -3.47 10.16 -3.44
N GLU A 136 -4.78 9.98 -3.23
CA GLU A 136 -5.80 9.96 -4.29
C GLU A 136 -5.57 8.89 -5.39
N GLY A 137 -4.65 7.96 -5.19
CA GLY A 137 -4.20 7.02 -6.23
C GLY A 137 -3.44 7.69 -7.37
N ALA A 138 -3.02 8.95 -7.20
CA ALA A 138 -2.45 9.81 -8.24
C ALA A 138 -0.91 9.75 -8.25
N TYR A 139 -0.33 9.42 -9.40
CA TYR A 139 1.11 9.33 -9.62
C TYR A 139 1.47 9.74 -11.05
N ASN A 140 2.73 10.05 -11.27
CA ASN A 140 3.34 10.20 -12.60
C ASN A 140 4.51 9.22 -12.75
N GLU A 141 5.13 9.18 -13.92
CA GLU A 141 6.26 8.29 -14.19
C GLU A 141 7.47 8.57 -13.28
N CYS A 142 7.75 9.85 -13.03
CA CYS A 142 8.84 10.25 -12.14
C CYS A 142 8.63 9.72 -10.71
N SER A 143 7.45 9.92 -10.12
CA SER A 143 7.12 9.42 -8.78
C SER A 143 7.15 7.89 -8.71
N LEU A 144 6.66 7.19 -9.74
CA LEU A 144 6.76 5.73 -9.82
C LEU A 144 8.19 5.23 -9.82
N ASN A 145 9.08 5.90 -10.54
CA ASN A 145 10.49 5.51 -10.60
C ASN A 145 11.16 5.66 -9.23
N VAL A 146 10.85 6.72 -8.47
CA VAL A 146 11.32 6.88 -7.10
C VAL A 146 10.81 5.77 -6.19
N VAL A 147 9.51 5.50 -6.21
CA VAL A 147 8.89 4.43 -5.40
C VAL A 147 9.54 3.08 -5.70
N LYS A 148 9.75 2.77 -6.98
CA LYS A 148 10.43 1.54 -7.43
C LYS A 148 11.88 1.49 -6.97
N SER A 149 12.64 2.59 -7.05
CA SER A 149 14.05 2.65 -6.63
C SER A 149 14.23 2.39 -5.14
N LYS A 150 13.20 2.63 -4.34
CA LYS A 150 13.15 2.35 -2.89
C LYS A 150 12.59 0.95 -2.59
N ASP A 151 12.36 0.13 -3.60
CA ASP A 151 11.80 -1.23 -3.49
C ASP A 151 10.42 -1.26 -2.83
N TYR A 152 9.58 -0.27 -3.11
CA TYR A 152 8.18 -0.25 -2.70
C TYR A 152 7.27 -0.85 -3.76
N ARG A 153 6.24 -1.57 -3.31
CA ARG A 153 5.10 -2.00 -4.14
C ARG A 153 4.01 -0.94 -4.08
N VAL A 154 3.56 -0.47 -5.25
CA VAL A 154 2.46 0.50 -5.34
C VAL A 154 1.13 -0.24 -5.26
N ILE A 155 0.34 0.07 -4.23
CA ILE A 155 -0.94 -0.57 -3.95
C ILE A 155 -2.07 0.42 -4.17
N LEU A 156 -2.98 0.08 -5.09
CA LEU A 156 -4.25 0.77 -5.26
C LEU A 156 -5.40 -0.12 -4.78
N TRP A 157 -6.60 0.08 -5.30
CA TRP A 157 -7.81 -0.65 -4.89
C TRP A 157 -8.67 -1.05 -6.08
N THR A 158 -9.59 -1.97 -5.85
CA THR A 158 -10.64 -2.37 -6.79
C THR A 158 -12.02 -1.97 -6.32
N VAL A 159 -12.18 -1.75 -5.01
CA VAL A 159 -13.44 -1.36 -4.41
C VAL A 159 -13.24 -0.07 -3.64
N ASP A 160 -13.86 1.01 -4.12
CA ASP A 160 -13.91 2.30 -3.44
C ASP A 160 -15.22 2.39 -2.65
N SER A 161 -15.15 2.51 -1.33
CA SER A 161 -16.33 2.68 -0.49
C SER A 161 -17.02 4.02 -0.71
N ARG A 162 -16.27 5.02 -1.17
CA ARG A 162 -16.68 6.43 -1.30
C ARG A 162 -17.07 7.06 0.04
N ASP A 163 -16.44 6.63 1.13
CA ASP A 163 -16.66 7.19 2.46
C ASP A 163 -16.19 8.66 2.58
N TRP A 164 -15.25 9.06 1.72
CA TRP A 164 -14.78 10.44 1.56
C TRP A 164 -15.85 11.40 1.01
N GLU A 165 -16.89 10.90 0.33
CA GLU A 165 -18.02 11.71 -0.14
C GLU A 165 -19.04 12.01 0.95
N ASN A 166 -18.81 11.57 2.18
CA ASN A 166 -19.73 11.77 3.31
C ASN A 166 -21.13 11.15 3.08
N THR A 167 -21.17 10.04 2.38
CA THR A 167 -22.39 9.26 2.10
C THR A 167 -22.88 8.51 3.35
N SER A 168 -24.08 7.93 3.29
CA SER A 168 -24.57 7.06 4.39
C SER A 168 -23.84 5.72 4.42
N ALA A 169 -23.82 5.07 5.60
CA ALA A 169 -23.26 3.75 5.77
C ALA A 169 -23.86 2.73 4.79
N ASP A 170 -25.17 2.78 4.57
CA ASP A 170 -25.87 1.88 3.62
C ASP A 170 -25.38 2.03 2.19
N VAL A 171 -25.08 3.26 1.74
CA VAL A 171 -24.52 3.52 0.41
C VAL A 171 -23.12 2.93 0.29
N MET A 172 -22.25 3.14 1.30
CA MET A 172 -20.91 2.56 1.35
C MET A 172 -20.95 1.03 1.31
N VAL A 173 -21.80 0.42 2.14
CA VAL A 173 -22.00 -1.04 2.21
C VAL A 173 -22.50 -1.59 0.86
N THR A 174 -23.47 -0.91 0.26
CA THR A 174 -24.02 -1.32 -1.05
C THR A 174 -22.95 -1.25 -2.14
N ASN A 175 -22.16 -0.18 -2.18
CA ASN A 175 -21.05 -0.04 -3.13
C ASN A 175 -20.01 -1.14 -2.96
N ALA A 176 -19.62 -1.44 -1.72
CA ALA A 176 -18.65 -2.48 -1.43
C ALA A 176 -19.18 -3.86 -1.86
N LEU A 177 -20.38 -4.24 -1.40
CA LEU A 177 -20.98 -5.56 -1.69
C LEU A 177 -21.21 -5.80 -3.18
N LYS A 178 -21.55 -4.76 -3.95
CA LYS A 178 -21.77 -4.86 -5.40
C LYS A 178 -20.49 -5.16 -6.18
N ASN A 179 -19.34 -4.67 -5.70
CA ASN A 179 -18.10 -4.66 -6.46
C ASN A 179 -17.05 -5.64 -5.91
N VAL A 180 -17.22 -6.14 -4.68
CA VAL A 180 -16.28 -7.07 -4.06
C VAL A 180 -16.26 -8.42 -4.77
N LYS A 181 -15.07 -8.97 -4.94
CA LYS A 181 -14.81 -10.33 -5.44
C LYS A 181 -13.51 -10.84 -4.83
N GLY A 182 -13.18 -12.09 -5.04
CA GLY A 182 -11.91 -12.64 -4.60
C GLY A 182 -10.73 -11.78 -5.05
N GLY A 183 -9.74 -11.61 -4.20
CA GLY A 183 -8.59 -10.76 -4.44
C GLY A 183 -8.84 -9.25 -4.33
N SER A 184 -10.05 -8.79 -3.98
CA SER A 184 -10.35 -7.36 -3.87
C SER A 184 -9.56 -6.68 -2.77
N ILE A 185 -9.10 -5.45 -3.06
CA ILE A 185 -8.57 -4.47 -2.09
C ILE A 185 -9.64 -3.40 -1.93
N LEU A 186 -10.17 -3.24 -0.71
CA LEU A 186 -11.24 -2.31 -0.38
C LEU A 186 -10.65 -1.05 0.25
N LEU A 187 -10.98 0.12 -0.29
CA LEU A 187 -10.56 1.42 0.22
C LEU A 187 -11.60 2.00 1.16
N PHE A 188 -11.14 2.35 2.36
CA PHE A 188 -11.78 3.19 3.35
C PHE A 188 -10.77 4.19 3.90
N HIS A 189 -11.21 5.12 4.78
CA HIS A 189 -10.36 6.09 5.42
C HIS A 189 -10.62 6.14 6.94
N ASP A 190 -9.56 6.24 7.73
CA ASP A 190 -9.65 6.35 9.19
C ASP A 190 -9.31 7.77 9.71
N TYR A 191 -9.04 8.72 8.81
CA TYR A 191 -8.86 10.14 9.10
C TYR A 191 -9.86 11.01 8.30
N MET A 192 -11.15 10.84 8.58
CA MET A 192 -12.21 11.60 7.91
C MET A 192 -12.80 12.68 8.83
N GLY A 193 -13.42 13.71 8.25
CA GLY A 193 -14.09 14.79 8.96
C GLY A 193 -15.07 14.32 10.08
N LYS A 194 -15.62 15.26 10.84
CA LYS A 194 -16.41 14.97 12.06
C LYS A 194 -17.64 14.06 11.86
N ARG A 195 -18.14 13.89 10.64
CA ARG A 195 -19.39 13.15 10.33
C ARG A 195 -19.18 11.92 9.43
N SER A 196 -18.03 11.30 9.50
CA SER A 196 -17.81 10.08 8.72
C SER A 196 -18.67 8.92 9.26
N ASN A 197 -19.40 8.27 8.36
CA ASN A 197 -20.16 7.04 8.66
C ASN A 197 -19.35 5.78 8.42
N THR A 198 -18.01 5.89 8.26
CA THR A 198 -17.11 4.76 7.98
C THR A 198 -17.19 3.69 9.06
N LEU A 199 -17.22 4.07 10.35
CA LEU A 199 -17.32 3.11 11.44
C LEU A 199 -18.59 2.26 11.36
N GLU A 200 -19.74 2.90 11.14
CA GLU A 200 -21.02 2.21 10.96
C GLU A 200 -20.99 1.32 9.73
N ALA A 201 -20.43 1.81 8.62
CA ALA A 201 -20.33 1.04 7.38
C ALA A 201 -19.51 -0.25 7.56
N ILE A 202 -18.34 -0.19 8.21
CA ILE A 202 -17.49 -1.38 8.43
C ILE A 202 -18.13 -2.35 9.42
N GLU A 203 -18.84 -1.88 10.45
CA GLU A 203 -19.60 -2.74 11.38
C GLU A 203 -20.70 -3.55 10.67
N ILE A 204 -21.34 -2.96 9.64
CA ILE A 204 -22.35 -3.66 8.84
C ILE A 204 -21.70 -4.55 7.78
N LEU A 205 -20.63 -4.09 7.14
CA LEU A 205 -20.00 -4.75 6.00
C LEU A 205 -19.25 -6.02 6.39
N ILE A 206 -18.44 -5.97 7.46
CA ILE A 206 -17.57 -7.08 7.85
C ILE A 206 -18.37 -8.38 8.06
N PRO A 207 -19.42 -8.44 8.91
CA PRO A 207 -20.16 -9.68 9.10
C PRO A 207 -20.86 -10.17 7.85
N LYS A 208 -21.29 -9.27 6.95
CA LYS A 208 -21.89 -9.66 5.67
C LYS A 208 -20.87 -10.35 4.76
N LEU A 209 -19.66 -9.82 4.66
CA LEU A 209 -18.60 -10.44 3.85
C LEU A 209 -18.12 -11.77 4.45
N LEU A 210 -17.98 -11.86 5.77
CA LEU A 210 -17.67 -13.12 6.45
C LEU A 210 -18.73 -14.18 6.18
N SER A 211 -20.02 -13.81 6.23
CA SER A 211 -21.14 -14.73 5.95
C SER A 211 -21.19 -15.21 4.49
N GLN A 212 -20.59 -14.46 3.56
CA GLN A 212 -20.42 -14.85 2.16
C GLN A 212 -19.16 -15.71 1.92
N GLY A 213 -18.40 -16.02 2.98
CA GLY A 213 -17.20 -16.85 2.91
C GLY A 213 -15.91 -16.11 2.58
N TYR A 214 -15.92 -14.77 2.58
CA TYR A 214 -14.68 -14.02 2.40
C TYR A 214 -13.79 -14.10 3.65
N GLU A 215 -12.49 -14.20 3.43
CA GLU A 215 -11.44 -14.15 4.45
C GLU A 215 -10.72 -12.80 4.38
N PHE A 216 -10.68 -12.07 5.49
CA PHE A 216 -9.95 -10.81 5.56
C PHE A 216 -8.47 -11.06 5.88
N VAL A 217 -7.59 -10.58 5.02
CA VAL A 217 -6.14 -10.70 5.15
C VAL A 217 -5.48 -9.32 4.95
N THR A 218 -4.20 -9.19 5.33
CA THR A 218 -3.42 -8.00 4.97
C THR A 218 -3.11 -7.97 3.47
N VAL A 219 -2.70 -6.80 2.95
CA VAL A 219 -2.34 -6.69 1.53
C VAL A 219 -1.18 -7.62 1.19
N SER A 220 -0.14 -7.72 2.03
CA SER A 220 0.97 -8.64 1.76
C SER A 220 0.50 -10.09 1.69
N GLU A 221 -0.33 -10.54 2.62
CA GLU A 221 -0.89 -11.90 2.61
C GLU A 221 -1.80 -12.17 1.40
N LEU A 222 -2.52 -11.14 0.94
CA LEU A 222 -3.34 -11.22 -0.29
C LEU A 222 -2.48 -11.47 -1.52
N LEU A 223 -1.25 -10.91 -1.54
CA LEU A 223 -0.35 -10.98 -2.69
C LEU A 223 0.59 -12.19 -2.67
N GLU A 224 0.85 -12.81 -1.51
CA GLU A 224 1.72 -13.98 -1.38
C GLU A 224 1.21 -15.23 -2.11
N GLN A 225 -0.08 -15.28 -2.49
CA GLN A 225 -0.71 -16.44 -3.12
C GLN A 225 -0.65 -16.45 -4.66
N ASN A 226 0.14 -15.57 -5.25
CA ASN A 226 0.32 -15.49 -6.71
C ASN A 226 1.53 -16.31 -7.23
N HIS A 227 2.05 -17.24 -6.40
CA HIS A 227 3.16 -18.12 -6.76
C HIS A 227 2.72 -19.57 -6.86
#